data_e8e9bf5a51276e6b99eb922c33fc30d3
#
_entry.id   e8e9bf5a51276e6b99eb922c33fc30d3
#
_cell.length_a   1.000
_cell.length_b   1.000
_cell.length_c   1.000
_cell.angle_alpha   90.00
_cell.angle_beta   90.00
_cell.angle_gamma   90.00
#
_symmetry.space_group_name_H-M   'P 1'
#
loop_
_entity.id
_entity.type
_entity.pdbx_description
1 polymer ?
#
loop_
_entity_poly.entity_id
_entity_poly.type
_entity_poly.pdbx_seq_one_letter_code
_entity_poly.pdbx_strand_id
1 'polypeptide(L)'
;PIFLTYRKNDIISNTVNSWANAHESVYDFVADGVNQTVWVIDDEDIINTISTEFAKIDALYIADGHHRCASAVKVGQKRREEKPDYTGDEEFNLFLSVAFPDDELEIMDYNRVVKDLNGMSREEFLSSLSHSFEVEKVEAQYKPTKRHTFVMLIENDWYKLSAKEQIIDESDPVKRLD
;
A
#
# COMPACT_ATOMS: atom_id res chain seq x y z
N PRO A 1 -5.57 8.33 -11.73
CA PRO A 1 -5.53 8.65 -10.29
C PRO A 1 -4.34 8.00 -9.60
N ILE A 2 -4.04 8.47 -8.39
CA ILE A 2 -3.11 7.85 -7.44
C ILE A 2 -3.95 7.10 -6.41
N PHE A 3 -3.56 5.89 -6.05
CA PHE A 3 -4.27 5.11 -5.05
C PHE A 3 -3.59 5.28 -3.69
N LEU A 4 -4.37 5.74 -2.74
CA LEU A 4 -3.95 5.99 -1.37
C LEU A 4 -4.71 5.07 -0.42
N THR A 5 -4.10 4.72 0.69
CA THR A 5 -4.80 4.06 1.80
C THR A 5 -4.59 4.83 3.09
N TYR A 6 -5.54 4.71 4.00
CA TYR A 6 -5.51 5.37 5.30
C TYR A 6 -6.06 4.45 6.38
N ARG A 7 -5.68 4.71 7.63
CA ARG A 7 -6.25 4.01 8.76
C ARG A 7 -7.74 4.33 8.85
N LYS A 8 -8.57 3.29 8.87
CA LYS A 8 -10.03 3.43 8.88
C LYS A 8 -10.50 4.51 9.85
N ASN A 9 -11.39 5.34 9.37
CA ASN A 9 -12.14 6.32 10.14
C ASN A 9 -13.63 6.03 9.98
N ASP A 10 -14.28 5.63 11.06
CA ASP A 10 -15.68 5.21 11.03
C ASP A 10 -16.63 6.36 10.63
N ILE A 11 -16.30 7.62 10.90
CA ILE A 11 -17.11 8.76 10.50
C ILE A 11 -17.09 8.89 8.97
N ILE A 12 -15.92 8.79 8.35
CA ILE A 12 -15.78 8.84 6.88
C ILE A 12 -16.57 7.66 6.27
N SER A 13 -16.32 6.44 6.73
CA SER A 13 -16.97 5.24 6.19
C SER A 13 -18.50 5.32 6.32
N ASN A 14 -19.02 5.72 7.50
CA ASN A 14 -20.45 5.84 7.73
C ASN A 14 -21.07 6.96 6.88
N THR A 15 -20.39 8.08 6.72
CA THR A 15 -20.86 9.21 5.91
C THR A 15 -21.00 8.80 4.44
N VAL A 16 -19.95 8.18 3.88
CA VAL A 16 -19.95 7.70 2.48
C VAL A 16 -21.01 6.62 2.26
N ASN A 17 -21.11 5.64 3.16
CA ASN A 17 -22.09 4.56 3.06
C ASN A 17 -23.53 5.08 3.20
N SER A 18 -23.77 6.04 4.10
CA SER A 18 -25.10 6.65 4.26
C SER A 18 -25.53 7.42 3.01
N TRP A 19 -24.58 8.14 2.38
CA TRP A 19 -24.82 8.82 1.12
C TRP A 19 -25.16 7.82 0.00
N ALA A 20 -24.35 6.79 -0.18
CA ALA A 20 -24.56 5.77 -1.20
C ALA A 20 -25.89 5.02 -1.05
N ASN A 21 -26.33 4.78 0.19
CA ASN A 21 -27.62 4.13 0.46
C ASN A 21 -28.84 5.04 0.22
N ALA A 22 -28.66 6.35 0.28
CA ALA A 22 -29.73 7.33 0.15
C ALA A 22 -29.91 7.91 -1.26
N HIS A 23 -28.92 7.70 -2.15
CA HIS A 23 -28.86 8.31 -3.48
C HIS A 23 -28.68 7.27 -4.57
N GLU A 24 -29.19 7.57 -5.75
CA GLU A 24 -28.94 6.74 -6.93
C GLU A 24 -27.51 6.89 -7.42
N SER A 25 -26.92 5.79 -7.88
CA SER A 25 -25.60 5.80 -8.48
C SER A 25 -25.61 6.50 -9.84
N VAL A 26 -24.56 7.24 -10.14
CA VAL A 26 -24.36 7.88 -11.46
C VAL A 26 -23.96 6.83 -12.51
N TYR A 27 -23.19 5.82 -12.09
CA TYR A 27 -22.80 4.67 -12.90
C TYR A 27 -22.97 3.40 -12.09
N ASP A 28 -23.48 2.36 -12.76
CA ASP A 28 -23.58 0.99 -12.23
C ASP A 28 -23.45 0.02 -13.40
N PHE A 29 -22.29 -0.65 -13.50
CA PHE A 29 -21.99 -1.57 -14.60
C PHE A 29 -20.98 -2.64 -14.18
N VAL A 30 -20.93 -3.72 -14.94
CA VAL A 30 -19.95 -4.80 -14.74
C VAL A 30 -18.79 -4.66 -15.73
N ALA A 31 -17.56 -4.65 -15.22
CA ALA A 31 -16.33 -4.71 -16.00
C ALA A 31 -15.41 -5.79 -15.42
N ASP A 32 -14.89 -6.65 -16.27
CA ASP A 32 -13.99 -7.77 -15.90
C ASP A 32 -14.54 -8.67 -14.78
N GLY A 33 -15.88 -8.86 -14.77
CA GLY A 33 -16.57 -9.67 -13.78
C GLY A 33 -16.77 -9.00 -12.41
N VAL A 34 -16.39 -7.73 -12.27
CA VAL A 34 -16.55 -6.93 -11.05
C VAL A 34 -17.58 -5.82 -11.27
N ASN A 35 -18.50 -5.64 -10.33
CA ASN A 35 -19.46 -4.54 -10.38
C ASN A 35 -18.74 -3.22 -10.02
N GLN A 36 -18.97 -2.20 -10.85
CA GLN A 36 -18.45 -0.85 -10.70
C GLN A 36 -19.63 0.09 -10.45
N THR A 37 -19.74 0.59 -9.24
CA THR A 37 -20.82 1.52 -8.87
C THR A 37 -20.21 2.83 -8.41
N VAL A 38 -20.70 3.96 -8.93
CA VAL A 38 -20.15 5.30 -8.67
C VAL A 38 -21.26 6.24 -8.25
N TRP A 39 -21.03 6.95 -7.15
CA TRP A 39 -21.87 8.06 -6.67
C TRP A 39 -21.08 9.36 -6.71
N VAL A 40 -21.80 10.45 -6.82
CA VAL A 40 -21.26 11.80 -6.65
C VAL A 40 -21.79 12.35 -5.34
N ILE A 41 -20.91 12.86 -4.50
CA ILE A 41 -21.28 13.61 -3.30
C ILE A 41 -21.14 15.09 -3.68
N ASP A 42 -22.26 15.79 -3.75
CA ASP A 42 -22.38 17.20 -4.13
C ASP A 42 -22.98 18.08 -3.02
N ASP A 43 -23.24 17.51 -1.85
CA ASP A 43 -23.69 18.23 -0.66
C ASP A 43 -22.49 18.83 0.09
N GLU A 44 -22.48 20.15 0.27
CA GLU A 44 -21.37 20.89 0.89
C GLU A 44 -21.13 20.47 2.36
N ASP A 45 -22.16 20.16 3.13
CA ASP A 45 -22.01 19.74 4.52
C ASP A 45 -21.37 18.36 4.63
N ILE A 46 -21.74 17.46 3.73
CA ILE A 46 -21.14 16.12 3.62
C ILE A 46 -19.69 16.22 3.17
N ILE A 47 -19.39 17.03 2.15
CA ILE A 47 -18.03 17.27 1.67
C ILE A 47 -17.18 17.85 2.79
N ASN A 48 -17.66 18.85 3.51
CA ASN A 48 -16.95 19.47 4.64
C ASN A 48 -16.71 18.47 5.78
N THR A 49 -17.68 17.60 6.06
CA THR A 49 -17.52 16.54 7.07
C THR A 49 -16.38 15.59 6.68
N ILE A 50 -16.39 15.07 5.46
CA ILE A 50 -15.36 14.16 4.95
C ILE A 50 -13.99 14.84 4.96
N SER A 51 -13.91 16.08 4.46
CA SER A 51 -12.66 16.84 4.41
C SER A 51 -12.09 17.11 5.81
N THR A 52 -12.94 17.47 6.76
CA THR A 52 -12.55 17.70 8.15
C THR A 52 -12.03 16.43 8.83
N GLU A 53 -12.65 15.29 8.55
CA GLU A 53 -12.20 14.01 9.09
C GLU A 53 -10.88 13.55 8.44
N PHE A 54 -10.71 13.75 7.14
CA PHE A 54 -9.43 13.48 6.50
C PHE A 54 -8.29 14.37 7.03
N ALA A 55 -8.58 15.62 7.40
CA ALA A 55 -7.60 16.52 8.01
C ALA A 55 -7.08 16.06 9.39
N LYS A 56 -7.78 15.12 10.05
CA LYS A 56 -7.36 14.51 11.32
C LYS A 56 -6.50 13.27 11.14
N ILE A 57 -6.38 12.77 9.92
CA ILE A 57 -5.59 11.56 9.61
C ILE A 57 -4.13 11.96 9.50
N ASP A 58 -3.27 11.37 10.33
CA ASP A 58 -1.85 11.71 10.42
C ASP A 58 -1.08 11.44 9.13
N ALA A 59 -1.43 10.37 8.41
CA ALA A 59 -0.74 9.97 7.20
C ALA A 59 -1.64 9.21 6.22
N LEU A 60 -1.46 9.50 4.94
CA LEU A 60 -1.95 8.69 3.82
C LEU A 60 -0.77 7.90 3.24
N TYR A 61 -1.01 6.67 2.89
CA TYR A 61 0.01 5.76 2.35
C TYR A 61 -0.25 5.51 0.86
N ILE A 62 0.78 5.54 0.04
CA ILE A 62 0.65 5.29 -1.40
C ILE A 62 0.51 3.78 -1.62
N ALA A 63 -0.67 3.34 -2.05
CA ALA A 63 -0.93 1.95 -2.40
C ALA A 63 -0.51 1.65 -3.85
N ASP A 64 -0.77 2.58 -4.78
CA ASP A 64 -0.29 2.52 -6.17
C ASP A 64 -0.09 3.92 -6.76
N GLY A 65 0.81 4.03 -7.74
CA GLY A 65 1.07 5.29 -8.44
C GLY A 65 2.21 6.11 -7.84
N HIS A 66 3.23 5.50 -7.26
CA HIS A 66 4.39 6.17 -6.67
C HIS A 66 5.06 7.18 -7.61
N HIS A 67 5.27 6.81 -8.89
CA HIS A 67 5.87 7.72 -9.88
C HIS A 67 4.93 8.88 -10.24
N ARG A 68 3.63 8.66 -10.32
CA ARG A 68 2.62 9.70 -10.55
C ARG A 68 2.58 10.68 -9.39
N CYS A 69 2.61 10.17 -8.16
CA CYS A 69 2.68 11.00 -6.96
C CYS A 69 3.96 11.85 -6.94
N ALA A 70 5.12 11.23 -7.14
CA ALA A 70 6.40 11.94 -7.17
C ALA A 70 6.44 13.01 -8.28
N SER A 71 5.86 12.75 -9.44
CA SER A 71 5.76 13.71 -10.53
C SER A 71 4.84 14.88 -10.18
N ALA A 72 3.68 14.62 -9.60
CA ALA A 72 2.74 15.66 -9.16
C ALA A 72 3.38 16.59 -8.12
N VAL A 73 4.07 16.02 -7.13
CA VAL A 73 4.79 16.79 -6.10
C VAL A 73 5.86 17.68 -6.71
N LYS A 74 6.70 17.15 -7.63
CA LYS A 74 7.74 17.92 -8.29
C LYS A 74 7.18 19.06 -9.13
N VAL A 75 6.08 18.81 -9.85
CA VAL A 75 5.40 19.86 -10.64
C VAL A 75 4.84 20.94 -9.72
N GLY A 76 4.16 20.54 -8.64
CA GLY A 76 3.63 21.47 -7.66
C GLY A 76 4.72 22.35 -7.05
N GLN A 77 5.84 21.77 -6.62
CA GLN A 77 6.98 22.51 -6.08
C GLN A 77 7.51 23.53 -7.07
N LYS A 78 7.79 23.10 -8.30
CA LYS A 78 8.29 23.98 -9.36
C LYS A 78 7.33 25.13 -9.65
N ARG A 79 6.01 24.87 -9.73
CA ARG A 79 5.01 25.89 -9.99
C ARG A 79 4.88 26.90 -8.86
N ARG A 80 5.02 26.46 -7.60
CA ARG A 80 5.07 27.35 -6.44
C ARG A 80 6.29 28.26 -6.45
N GLU A 81 7.45 27.74 -6.87
CA GLU A 81 8.67 28.55 -7.06
C GLU A 81 8.49 29.61 -8.17
N GLU A 82 7.82 29.24 -9.28
CA GLU A 82 7.53 30.15 -10.39
C GLU A 82 6.45 31.19 -10.05
N LYS A 83 5.55 30.88 -9.10
CA LYS A 83 4.43 31.73 -8.65
C LYS A 83 4.39 31.82 -7.12
N PRO A 84 5.27 32.63 -6.49
CA PRO A 84 5.37 32.70 -5.03
C PRO A 84 4.11 33.24 -4.32
N ASP A 85 3.23 33.88 -5.04
CA ASP A 85 1.95 34.44 -4.58
C ASP A 85 0.76 33.49 -4.76
N TYR A 86 1.02 32.17 -4.88
CA TYR A 86 -0.04 31.16 -4.98
C TYR A 86 -0.93 31.17 -3.72
N THR A 87 -2.22 30.89 -3.93
CA THR A 87 -3.25 30.89 -2.87
C THR A 87 -3.46 29.52 -2.23
N GLY A 88 -3.13 28.45 -2.93
CA GLY A 88 -3.41 27.05 -2.56
C GLY A 88 -4.48 26.41 -3.44
N ASP A 89 -5.33 27.20 -4.10
CA ASP A 89 -6.47 26.71 -4.89
C ASP A 89 -6.10 26.38 -6.34
N GLU A 90 -4.86 26.67 -6.75
CA GLU A 90 -4.42 26.38 -8.11
C GLU A 90 -4.32 24.87 -8.35
N GLU A 91 -4.66 24.43 -9.57
CA GLU A 91 -4.65 23.02 -9.99
C GLU A 91 -3.32 22.29 -9.72
N PHE A 92 -2.19 23.00 -9.77
CA PHE A 92 -0.90 22.39 -9.47
C PHE A 92 -0.69 22.04 -7.98
N ASN A 93 -1.57 22.48 -7.09
CA ASN A 93 -1.59 22.11 -5.69
C ASN A 93 -2.42 20.85 -5.43
N LEU A 94 -3.15 20.36 -6.43
CA LEU A 94 -4.09 19.26 -6.32
C LEU A 94 -3.70 18.12 -7.26
N PHE A 95 -4.06 16.91 -6.92
CA PHE A 95 -4.02 15.76 -7.81
C PHE A 95 -5.19 14.81 -7.52
N LEU A 96 -5.67 14.15 -8.56
CA LEU A 96 -6.74 13.17 -8.41
C LEU A 96 -6.22 11.91 -7.71
N SER A 97 -6.85 11.58 -6.61
CA SER A 97 -6.58 10.34 -5.86
C SER A 97 -7.84 9.55 -5.59
N VAL A 98 -7.68 8.26 -5.35
CA VAL A 98 -8.70 7.37 -4.78
C VAL A 98 -8.16 6.92 -3.42
N ALA A 99 -8.93 7.15 -2.37
CA ALA A 99 -8.55 6.81 -1.01
C ALA A 99 -9.38 5.63 -0.49
N PHE A 100 -8.70 4.60 0.01
CA PHE A 100 -9.31 3.39 0.57
C PHE A 100 -8.99 3.30 2.06
N PRO A 101 -9.96 2.96 2.93
CA PRO A 101 -9.64 2.55 4.28
C PRO A 101 -8.83 1.24 4.25
N ASP A 102 -7.95 1.05 5.22
CA ASP A 102 -7.00 -0.08 5.22
C ASP A 102 -7.66 -1.45 5.38
N ASP A 103 -8.87 -1.51 5.91
CA ASP A 103 -9.66 -2.74 6.01
C ASP A 103 -10.39 -3.14 4.71
N GLU A 104 -10.38 -2.29 3.69
CA GLU A 104 -10.90 -2.60 2.35
C GLU A 104 -9.80 -3.02 1.36
N LEU A 105 -8.54 -3.04 1.80
CA LEU A 105 -7.41 -3.46 0.99
C LEU A 105 -6.76 -4.72 1.55
N GLU A 106 -6.39 -5.61 0.65
CA GLU A 106 -5.60 -6.79 0.97
C GLU A 106 -4.21 -6.65 0.37
N ILE A 107 -3.17 -6.85 1.21
CA ILE A 107 -1.80 -6.94 0.75
C ILE A 107 -1.58 -8.34 0.21
N MET A 108 -1.41 -8.43 -1.10
CA MET A 108 -1.12 -9.69 -1.78
C MET A 108 0.36 -10.05 -1.66
N ASP A 109 0.64 -11.36 -1.69
CA ASP A 109 2.01 -11.85 -1.69
C ASP A 109 2.75 -11.37 -2.95
N TYR A 110 3.95 -10.83 -2.76
CA TYR A 110 4.80 -10.41 -3.86
C TYR A 110 6.01 -11.34 -3.97
N ASN A 111 5.76 -12.57 -4.42
CA ASN A 111 6.75 -13.61 -4.49
C ASN A 111 7.88 -13.28 -5.47
N ARG A 112 9.08 -13.72 -5.14
CA ARG A 112 10.26 -13.61 -5.99
C ARG A 112 10.68 -15.00 -6.48
N VAL A 113 11.04 -15.08 -7.75
CA VAL A 113 11.63 -16.27 -8.33
C VAL A 113 13.09 -15.99 -8.59
N VAL A 114 13.95 -16.83 -8.04
CA VAL A 114 15.40 -16.77 -8.25
C VAL A 114 15.78 -17.77 -9.33
N LYS A 115 16.52 -17.33 -10.34
CA LYS A 115 16.83 -18.12 -11.51
C LYS A 115 17.79 -19.29 -11.20
N ASP A 116 18.79 -19.02 -10.37
CA ASP A 116 19.80 -19.99 -9.98
C ASP A 116 20.41 -19.60 -8.62
N LEU A 117 21.23 -20.47 -8.06
CA LEU A 117 21.90 -20.24 -6.77
C LEU A 117 23.30 -19.62 -6.92
N ASN A 118 23.59 -18.96 -8.06
CA ASN A 118 24.87 -18.33 -8.33
C ASN A 118 26.08 -19.27 -8.16
N GLY A 119 25.94 -20.50 -8.65
CA GLY A 119 26.95 -21.54 -8.60
C GLY A 119 27.10 -22.28 -7.27
N MET A 120 26.33 -21.93 -6.25
CA MET A 120 26.32 -22.65 -4.98
C MET A 120 25.51 -23.95 -5.09
N SER A 121 25.92 -24.96 -4.38
CA SER A 121 25.06 -26.11 -4.09
C SER A 121 23.94 -25.70 -3.14
N ARG A 122 22.91 -26.53 -3.03
CA ARG A 122 21.81 -26.32 -2.10
C ARG A 122 22.29 -26.16 -0.66
N GLU A 123 23.22 -27.03 -0.23
CA GLU A 123 23.77 -27.04 1.12
C GLU A 123 24.57 -25.77 1.41
N GLU A 124 25.38 -25.32 0.46
CA GLU A 124 26.15 -24.06 0.56
C GLU A 124 25.19 -22.86 0.66
N PHE A 125 24.12 -22.84 -0.15
CA PHE A 125 23.13 -21.78 -0.11
C PHE A 125 22.39 -21.74 1.23
N LEU A 126 21.90 -22.87 1.73
CA LEU A 126 21.23 -22.95 3.05
C LEU A 126 22.17 -22.55 4.19
N SER A 127 23.45 -22.97 4.12
CA SER A 127 24.47 -22.55 5.07
C SER A 127 24.71 -21.03 5.03
N SER A 128 24.75 -20.45 3.84
CA SER A 128 24.89 -19.00 3.67
C SER A 128 23.70 -18.24 4.28
N LEU A 129 22.48 -18.71 4.03
CA LEU A 129 21.26 -18.12 4.63
C LEU A 129 21.28 -18.16 6.16
N SER A 130 21.88 -19.20 6.75
CA SER A 130 21.93 -19.37 8.20
C SER A 130 22.75 -18.28 8.92
N HIS A 131 23.52 -17.47 8.22
CA HIS A 131 24.19 -16.30 8.81
C HIS A 131 23.19 -15.18 9.17
N SER A 132 22.16 -15.02 8.33
CA SER A 132 21.18 -13.93 8.46
C SER A 132 19.81 -14.40 8.96
N PHE A 133 19.49 -15.67 8.78
CA PHE A 133 18.19 -16.25 9.10
C PHE A 133 18.32 -17.49 9.98
N GLU A 134 17.30 -17.73 10.80
CA GLU A 134 17.01 -19.07 11.29
C GLU A 134 16.28 -19.82 10.18
N VAL A 135 16.84 -20.97 9.77
CA VAL A 135 16.36 -21.76 8.64
C VAL A 135 15.74 -23.05 9.18
N GLU A 136 14.44 -23.22 8.97
CA GLU A 136 13.67 -24.37 9.45
C GLU A 136 12.99 -25.04 8.25
N LYS A 137 13.20 -26.37 8.06
CA LYS A 137 12.46 -27.12 7.05
C LYS A 137 11.02 -27.32 7.51
N VAL A 138 10.06 -27.07 6.62
CA VAL A 138 8.62 -27.21 6.87
C VAL A 138 7.99 -28.16 5.87
N GLU A 139 6.84 -28.75 6.22
CA GLU A 139 6.21 -29.80 5.42
C GLU A 139 5.53 -29.26 4.15
N ALA A 140 5.02 -28.02 4.22
CA ALA A 140 4.24 -27.42 3.12
C ALA A 140 4.35 -25.90 3.12
N GLN A 141 3.93 -25.30 2.02
CA GLN A 141 3.75 -23.86 1.90
C GLN A 141 2.71 -23.37 2.93
N TYR A 142 3.01 -22.18 3.50
CA TYR A 142 2.05 -21.40 4.27
C TYR A 142 2.33 -19.91 4.12
N LYS A 143 1.35 -19.05 4.42
CA LYS A 143 1.54 -17.60 4.42
C LYS A 143 2.09 -17.16 5.78
N PRO A 144 3.29 -16.53 5.85
CA PRO A 144 3.83 -16.02 7.10
C PRO A 144 2.92 -14.93 7.69
N THR A 145 2.73 -14.95 9.01
CA THR A 145 1.94 -13.95 9.74
C THR A 145 2.77 -13.04 10.63
N LYS A 146 4.06 -13.37 10.80
CA LYS A 146 5.01 -12.57 11.57
C LYS A 146 5.89 -11.76 10.61
N ARG A 147 6.18 -10.51 10.98
CA ARG A 147 7.18 -9.69 10.29
C ARG A 147 8.52 -10.40 10.26
N HIS A 148 9.32 -10.10 9.26
CA HIS A 148 10.67 -10.65 9.06
C HIS A 148 10.71 -12.18 8.96
N THR A 149 9.60 -12.77 8.51
CA THR A 149 9.49 -14.22 8.28
C THR A 149 9.11 -14.47 6.83
N PHE A 150 9.83 -15.37 6.17
CA PHE A 150 9.63 -15.70 4.76
C PHE A 150 9.44 -17.21 4.61
N VAL A 151 8.80 -17.62 3.53
CA VAL A 151 8.73 -19.02 3.13
C VAL A 151 9.41 -19.17 1.78
N MET A 152 10.32 -20.11 1.70
CA MET A 152 11.13 -20.37 0.51
C MET A 152 10.90 -21.79 0.04
N LEU A 153 10.73 -21.94 -1.27
CA LEU A 153 10.81 -23.23 -1.94
C LEU A 153 12.18 -23.32 -2.64
N ILE A 154 12.92 -24.37 -2.36
CA ILE A 154 14.12 -24.74 -3.09
C ILE A 154 14.03 -26.20 -3.50
N GLU A 155 14.13 -26.45 -4.81
CA GLU A 155 13.81 -27.76 -5.40
C GLU A 155 12.38 -28.19 -5.02
N ASN A 156 12.22 -29.19 -4.14
CA ASN A 156 10.92 -29.68 -3.68
C ASN A 156 10.70 -29.52 -2.18
N ASP A 157 11.59 -28.81 -1.48
CA ASP A 157 11.56 -28.62 -0.05
C ASP A 157 11.18 -27.19 0.33
N TRP A 158 10.26 -27.08 1.28
CA TRP A 158 9.85 -25.81 1.85
C TRP A 158 10.67 -25.49 3.10
N TYR A 159 11.02 -24.20 3.22
CA TYR A 159 11.77 -23.67 4.36
C TYR A 159 11.10 -22.41 4.88
N LYS A 160 11.04 -22.31 6.19
CA LYS A 160 10.75 -21.07 6.90
C LYS A 160 12.09 -20.37 7.20
N LEU A 161 12.13 -19.09 6.89
CA LEU A 161 13.26 -18.22 7.16
C LEU A 161 12.80 -17.15 8.14
N SER A 162 13.39 -17.09 9.33
CA SER A 162 13.14 -16.01 10.30
C SER A 162 14.39 -15.16 10.41
N ALA A 163 14.27 -13.87 10.10
CA ALA A 163 15.41 -12.95 10.15
C ALA A 163 15.96 -12.86 11.57
N LYS A 164 17.27 -12.91 11.72
CA LYS A 164 17.95 -12.73 13.00
C LYS A 164 18.00 -11.24 13.36
N GLU A 165 17.93 -10.92 14.65
CA GLU A 165 17.94 -9.54 15.16
C GLU A 165 19.07 -8.69 14.61
N GLN A 166 20.22 -9.28 14.35
CA GLN A 166 21.42 -8.57 13.86
C GLN A 166 21.25 -7.93 12.47
N ILE A 167 20.27 -8.35 11.67
CA ILE A 167 19.99 -7.77 10.35
C ILE A 167 18.78 -6.84 10.36
N ILE A 168 18.07 -6.74 11.48
CA ILE A 168 16.91 -5.87 11.65
C ILE A 168 17.38 -4.55 12.26
N ASP A 169 17.01 -3.43 11.65
CA ASP A 169 17.30 -2.10 12.17
C ASP A 169 16.03 -1.25 12.08
N GLU A 170 15.33 -1.16 13.19
CA GLU A 170 14.07 -0.41 13.27
C GLU A 170 14.25 1.10 13.06
N SER A 171 15.46 1.62 13.21
CA SER A 171 15.77 3.03 12.98
C SER A 171 15.99 3.37 11.50
N ASP A 172 16.33 2.37 10.67
CA ASP A 172 16.54 2.54 9.24
C ASP A 172 15.23 2.24 8.47
N PRO A 173 14.66 3.22 7.76
CA PRO A 173 13.39 3.03 7.03
C PRO A 173 13.42 1.90 6.00
N VAL A 174 14.60 1.55 5.48
CA VAL A 174 14.77 0.46 4.50
C VAL A 174 14.92 -0.88 5.19
N LYS A 175 15.79 -0.96 6.20
CA LYS A 175 16.08 -2.22 6.91
C LYS A 175 14.95 -2.74 7.80
N ARG A 176 14.01 -1.87 8.19
CA ARG A 176 12.81 -2.28 8.93
C ARG A 176 11.69 -2.85 8.04
N LEU A 177 11.82 -2.73 6.71
CA LEU A 177 10.86 -3.32 5.77
C LEU A 177 11.07 -4.83 5.65
N ASP A 178 9.98 -5.57 5.50
CA ASP A 178 10.00 -6.99 5.22
C ASP A 178 10.32 -7.28 3.75
#